data_9f3db8976d029c6a05407c79ce17b602
#
_entry.id   9f3db8976d029c6a05407c79ce17b602
#
_cell.length_a   1.000
_cell.length_b   1.000
_cell.length_c   1.000
_cell.angle_alpha   90.00
_cell.angle_beta   90.00
_cell.angle_gamma   90.00
#
_symmetry.space_group_name_H-M   'P 1'
#
loop_
_entity.id
_entity.type
_entity.pdbx_description
1 polymer ?
#
loop_
_entity_poly.entity_id
_entity_poly.type
_entity_poly.pdbx_seq_one_letter_code
_entity_poly.pdbx_strand_id
1 'polypeptide(L)'
;MDIAHLIQSALAPVFLLSGVGITLNVMTSRLARAVDRARHLEDLLTRHPADTRQIHDDLLVLAKRTRYLNAAITMCGCSAVLIALVVITLFANVFFGSGFAGTIALLFVAAMVCITGAYIAFLIEVRMATRNLRIGPRP
;
A
#
# COMPACT_ATOMS: atom_id res chain seq x y z
N MET A 1 -27.88 -3.74 -23.35
CA MET A 1 -26.88 -4.48 -22.52
C MET A 1 -27.64 -5.22 -21.46
N ASP A 2 -27.52 -6.55 -21.42
CA ASP A 2 -28.22 -7.36 -20.42
C ASP A 2 -27.58 -7.17 -19.04
N ILE A 3 -28.42 -7.08 -18.00
CA ILE A 3 -28.00 -6.92 -16.60
C ILE A 3 -26.98 -8.00 -16.18
N ALA A 4 -27.17 -9.23 -16.72
CA ALA A 4 -26.23 -10.32 -16.47
C ALA A 4 -24.81 -10.04 -16.99
N HIS A 5 -24.69 -9.44 -18.16
CA HIS A 5 -23.41 -9.06 -18.76
C HIS A 5 -22.71 -7.94 -17.97
N LEU A 6 -23.50 -7.02 -17.41
CA LEU A 6 -23.02 -5.95 -16.55
C LEU A 6 -22.43 -6.48 -15.22
N ILE A 7 -23.19 -7.36 -14.58
CA ILE A 7 -22.74 -8.02 -13.34
C ILE A 7 -21.45 -8.79 -13.60
N GLN A 8 -21.40 -9.53 -14.71
CA GLN A 8 -20.19 -10.27 -15.10
C GLN A 8 -18.99 -9.34 -15.34
N SER A 9 -19.21 -8.19 -15.98
CA SER A 9 -18.14 -7.21 -16.22
C SER A 9 -17.65 -6.52 -14.94
N ALA A 10 -18.51 -6.41 -13.93
CA ALA A 10 -18.17 -5.82 -12.63
C ALA A 10 -17.43 -6.79 -11.70
N LEU A 11 -17.48 -8.10 -11.94
CA LEU A 11 -16.84 -9.10 -11.09
C LEU A 11 -15.32 -8.94 -11.05
N ALA A 12 -14.67 -8.69 -12.19
CA ALA A 12 -13.22 -8.56 -12.25
C ALA A 12 -12.69 -7.39 -11.39
N PRO A 13 -13.20 -6.15 -11.49
CA PRO A 13 -12.78 -5.07 -10.61
C PRO A 13 -13.14 -5.31 -9.14
N VAL A 14 -14.23 -6.01 -8.82
CA VAL A 14 -14.59 -6.35 -7.44
C VAL A 14 -13.60 -7.35 -6.83
N PHE A 15 -13.19 -8.38 -7.58
CA PHE A 15 -12.13 -9.30 -7.13
C PHE A 15 -10.79 -8.60 -6.95
N LEU A 16 -10.45 -7.68 -7.85
CA LEU A 16 -9.25 -6.87 -7.73
C LEU A 16 -9.28 -6.02 -6.45
N LEU A 17 -10.42 -5.42 -6.14
CA LEU A 17 -10.63 -4.63 -4.90
C LEU A 17 -10.40 -5.48 -3.65
N SER A 18 -10.86 -6.72 -3.64
CA SER A 18 -10.60 -7.67 -2.56
C SER A 18 -9.09 -7.94 -2.38
N GLY A 19 -8.37 -8.16 -3.47
CA GLY A 19 -6.92 -8.35 -3.46
C GLY A 19 -6.17 -7.12 -2.94
N VAL A 20 -6.59 -5.93 -3.34
CA VAL A 20 -6.05 -4.66 -2.83
C VAL A 20 -6.28 -4.54 -1.33
N GLY A 21 -7.47 -4.91 -0.82
CA GLY A 21 -7.79 -4.90 0.61
C GLY A 21 -6.89 -5.81 1.43
N ILE A 22 -6.63 -7.02 0.95
CA ILE A 22 -5.70 -7.97 1.60
C ILE A 22 -4.28 -7.40 1.66
N THR A 23 -3.81 -6.84 0.56
CA THR A 23 -2.48 -6.21 0.48
C THR A 23 -2.36 -5.04 1.44
N LEU A 24 -3.39 -4.19 1.50
CA LEU A 24 -3.46 -3.05 2.41
C LEU A 24 -3.36 -3.48 3.87
N ASN A 25 -4.03 -4.58 4.25
CA ASN A 25 -3.96 -5.14 5.60
C ASN A 25 -2.53 -5.59 5.96
N VAL A 26 -1.81 -6.23 5.04
CA VAL A 26 -0.41 -6.62 5.24
C VAL A 26 0.48 -5.40 5.44
N MET A 27 0.33 -4.37 4.59
CA MET A 27 1.13 -3.15 4.66
C MET A 27 0.88 -2.38 5.98
N THR A 28 -0.37 -2.24 6.41
CA THR A 28 -0.73 -1.56 7.67
C THR A 28 -0.22 -2.31 8.89
N SER A 29 -0.27 -3.64 8.89
CA SER A 29 0.31 -4.46 9.96
C SER A 29 1.83 -4.30 10.07
N ARG A 30 2.52 -4.18 8.94
CA ARG A 30 3.97 -3.90 8.93
C ARG A 30 4.28 -2.50 9.43
N LEU A 31 3.48 -1.50 9.06
CA LEU A 31 3.60 -0.14 9.53
C LEU A 31 3.44 -0.06 11.05
N ALA A 32 2.43 -0.71 11.60
CA ALA A 32 2.19 -0.76 13.06
C ALA A 32 3.42 -1.30 13.79
N ARG A 33 3.98 -2.43 13.33
CA ARG A 33 5.21 -3.01 13.93
C ARG A 33 6.42 -2.08 13.83
N ALA A 34 6.56 -1.35 12.73
CA ALA A 34 7.65 -0.39 12.55
C ALA A 34 7.52 0.80 13.52
N VAL A 35 6.30 1.30 13.69
CA VAL A 35 6.00 2.39 14.65
C VAL A 35 6.23 1.94 16.09
N ASP A 36 5.79 0.75 16.48
CA ASP A 36 5.99 0.21 17.83
C ASP A 36 7.49 0.05 18.14
N ARG A 37 8.27 -0.42 17.16
CA ARG A 37 9.73 -0.50 17.33
C ARG A 37 10.38 0.89 17.44
N ALA A 38 9.90 1.88 16.69
CA ALA A 38 10.41 3.25 16.80
C ALA A 38 10.17 3.83 18.21
N ARG A 39 8.96 3.66 18.74
CA ARG A 39 8.62 4.09 20.11
C ARG A 39 9.48 3.41 21.16
N HIS A 40 9.75 2.11 21.00
CA HIS A 40 10.62 1.38 21.91
C HIS A 40 12.06 1.91 21.87
N LEU A 41 12.60 2.23 20.70
CA LEU A 41 13.93 2.83 20.57
C LEU A 41 14.01 4.24 21.15
N GLU A 42 12.97 5.05 21.01
CA GLU A 42 12.85 6.38 21.63
C GLU A 42 12.85 6.28 23.17
N ASP A 43 12.14 5.30 23.74
CA ASP A 43 12.13 5.06 25.19
C ASP A 43 13.52 4.62 25.70
N LEU A 44 14.26 3.80 24.94
CA LEU A 44 15.63 3.43 25.25
C LEU A 44 16.59 4.62 25.23
N LEU A 45 16.43 5.56 24.29
CA LEU A 45 17.21 6.80 24.23
C LEU A 45 17.08 7.63 25.52
N THR A 46 15.87 7.68 26.09
CA THR A 46 15.63 8.43 27.33
C THR A 46 16.21 7.74 28.56
N ARG A 47 16.36 6.41 28.54
CA ARG A 47 16.86 5.61 29.69
C ARG A 47 18.36 5.37 29.67
N HIS A 48 19.00 5.28 28.49
CA HIS A 48 20.42 4.93 28.34
C HIS A 48 21.14 5.87 27.37
N PRO A 49 21.63 7.02 27.84
CA PRO A 49 22.30 8.02 26.98
C PRO A 49 23.69 7.56 26.45
N ALA A 50 24.22 6.41 26.88
CA ALA A 50 25.53 5.92 26.44
C ALA A 50 25.55 5.37 25.01
N ASP A 51 24.41 4.86 24.47
CA ASP A 51 24.30 4.23 23.16
C ASP A 51 23.59 5.11 22.11
N THR A 52 23.57 6.43 22.33
CA THR A 52 22.78 7.40 21.57
C THR A 52 23.04 7.33 20.06
N ARG A 53 24.29 7.11 19.63
CA ARG A 53 24.65 7.15 18.20
C ARG A 53 24.08 5.95 17.43
N GLN A 54 24.17 4.76 17.99
CA GLN A 54 23.64 3.54 17.35
C GLN A 54 22.12 3.53 17.29
N ILE A 55 21.46 3.97 18.36
CA ILE A 55 19.99 4.08 18.42
C ILE A 55 19.49 5.14 17.43
N HIS A 56 20.24 6.24 17.25
CA HIS A 56 19.89 7.29 16.30
C HIS A 56 19.98 6.81 14.85
N ASP A 57 21.00 6.02 14.50
CA ASP A 57 21.14 5.42 13.17
C ASP A 57 20.02 4.41 12.89
N ASP A 58 19.65 3.60 13.87
CA ASP A 58 18.52 2.66 13.76
C ASP A 58 17.18 3.39 13.56
N LEU A 59 16.96 4.50 14.25
CA LEU A 59 15.78 5.35 14.09
C LEU A 59 15.71 5.98 12.70
N LEU A 60 16.82 6.42 12.11
CA LEU A 60 16.85 6.97 10.75
C LEU A 60 16.48 5.93 9.70
N VAL A 61 16.98 4.70 9.84
CA VAL A 61 16.62 3.60 8.95
C VAL A 61 15.14 3.27 9.09
N LEU A 62 14.63 3.25 10.31
CA LEU A 62 13.23 2.96 10.59
C LEU A 62 12.30 4.06 10.04
N ALA A 63 12.69 5.32 10.16
CA ALA A 63 11.97 6.46 9.57
C ALA A 63 11.88 6.37 8.04
N LYS A 64 12.96 5.97 7.36
CA LYS A 64 12.93 5.71 5.91
C LYS A 64 11.97 4.59 5.55
N ARG A 65 12.00 3.46 6.27
CA ARG A 65 11.09 2.32 6.04
C ARG A 65 9.63 2.71 6.22
N THR A 66 9.32 3.45 7.28
CA THR A 66 7.97 3.97 7.57
C THR A 66 7.48 4.89 6.45
N ARG A 67 8.36 5.71 5.88
CA ARG A 67 8.02 6.58 4.75
C ARG A 67 7.65 5.80 3.49
N TYR A 68 8.38 4.74 3.15
CA TYR A 68 8.04 3.87 2.01
C TYR A 68 6.74 3.09 2.25
N LEU A 69 6.51 2.59 3.47
CA LEU A 69 5.25 1.94 3.84
C LEU A 69 4.07 2.89 3.74
N ASN A 70 4.20 4.11 4.22
CA ASN A 70 3.15 5.13 4.12
C ASN A 70 2.83 5.48 2.67
N ALA A 71 3.83 5.64 1.81
CA ALA A 71 3.65 5.86 0.38
C ALA A 71 2.93 4.67 -0.27
N ALA A 72 3.35 3.44 0.02
CA ALA A 72 2.71 2.22 -0.49
C ALA A 72 1.23 2.11 -0.06
N ILE A 73 0.92 2.38 1.20
CA ILE A 73 -0.44 2.37 1.75
C ILE A 73 -1.31 3.43 1.05
N THR A 74 -0.79 4.64 0.89
CA THR A 74 -1.51 5.74 0.23
C THR A 74 -1.81 5.40 -1.22
N MET A 75 -0.82 4.92 -1.99
CA MET A 75 -1.01 4.52 -3.39
C MET A 75 -1.97 3.33 -3.52
N CYS A 76 -1.91 2.37 -2.60
CA CYS A 76 -2.83 1.24 -2.54
C CYS A 76 -4.28 1.71 -2.27
N GLY A 77 -4.46 2.65 -1.33
CA GLY A 77 -5.75 3.27 -1.05
C GLY A 77 -6.31 4.06 -2.24
N CYS A 78 -5.47 4.84 -2.92
CA CYS A 78 -5.85 5.54 -4.16
C CYS A 78 -6.30 4.56 -5.26
N SER A 79 -5.58 3.44 -5.43
CA SER A 79 -5.99 2.39 -6.37
C SER A 79 -7.35 1.82 -6.01
N ALA A 80 -7.64 1.55 -4.74
CA ALA A 80 -8.94 1.06 -4.29
C ALA A 80 -10.08 2.03 -4.64
N VAL A 81 -9.88 3.33 -4.41
CA VAL A 81 -10.85 4.38 -4.79
C VAL A 81 -11.08 4.42 -6.29
N LEU A 82 -10.01 4.36 -7.09
CA LEU A 82 -10.12 4.35 -8.55
C LEU A 82 -10.87 3.12 -9.07
N ILE A 83 -10.64 1.93 -8.49
CA ILE A 83 -11.38 0.71 -8.84
C ILE A 83 -12.86 0.85 -8.48
N ALA A 84 -13.18 1.42 -7.33
CA ALA A 84 -14.56 1.70 -6.94
C ALA A 84 -15.23 2.65 -7.94
N LEU A 85 -14.53 3.69 -8.40
CA LEU A 85 -15.02 4.61 -9.43
C LEU A 85 -15.23 3.91 -10.77
N VAL A 86 -14.38 2.94 -11.15
CA VAL A 86 -14.59 2.10 -12.34
C VAL A 86 -15.93 1.38 -12.24
N VAL A 87 -16.22 0.75 -11.11
CA VAL A 87 -17.49 0.04 -10.90
C VAL A 87 -18.68 0.99 -10.97
N ILE A 88 -18.61 2.13 -10.29
CA ILE A 88 -19.67 3.16 -10.33
C ILE A 88 -19.91 3.63 -11.76
N THR A 89 -18.86 3.96 -12.51
CA THR A 89 -18.96 4.45 -13.90
C THR A 89 -19.51 3.38 -14.82
N LEU A 90 -19.17 2.10 -14.58
CA LEU A 90 -19.70 0.97 -15.34
C LEU A 90 -21.23 0.89 -15.22
N PHE A 91 -21.76 1.01 -14.00
CA PHE A 91 -23.20 1.02 -13.77
C PHE A 91 -23.87 2.31 -14.25
N ALA A 92 -23.22 3.47 -14.06
CA ALA A 92 -23.73 4.75 -14.56
C ALA A 92 -23.90 4.76 -16.09
N ASN A 93 -23.01 4.08 -16.82
CA ASN A 93 -23.08 3.96 -18.29
C ASN A 93 -24.40 3.31 -18.76
N VAL A 94 -25.04 2.50 -17.93
CA VAL A 94 -26.34 1.87 -18.23
C VAL A 94 -27.48 2.88 -18.17
N PHE A 95 -27.43 3.81 -17.22
CA PHE A 95 -28.50 4.77 -16.99
C PHE A 95 -28.40 6.00 -17.90
N PHE A 96 -27.19 6.43 -18.23
CA PHE A 96 -26.93 7.67 -18.96
C PHE A 96 -26.55 7.48 -20.45
N GLY A 97 -26.43 6.23 -20.93
CA GLY A 97 -26.10 5.93 -22.32
C GLY A 97 -24.61 5.87 -22.63
N SER A 98 -24.26 5.28 -23.78
CA SER A 98 -22.92 4.91 -24.18
C SER A 98 -22.02 6.11 -24.53
N GLY A 99 -21.17 6.52 -23.61
CA GLY A 99 -20.13 7.54 -23.84
C GLY A 99 -18.94 7.42 -22.90
N PHE A 100 -19.05 6.56 -21.87
CA PHE A 100 -18.09 6.48 -20.76
C PHE A 100 -17.01 5.40 -20.92
N ALA A 101 -16.96 4.67 -22.04
CA ALA A 101 -15.99 3.58 -22.24
C ALA A 101 -14.53 4.04 -22.10
N GLY A 102 -14.19 5.21 -22.66
CA GLY A 102 -12.86 5.81 -22.50
C GLY A 102 -12.55 6.19 -21.07
N THR A 103 -13.52 6.72 -20.33
CA THR A 103 -13.36 7.08 -18.92
C THR A 103 -13.13 5.85 -18.05
N ILE A 104 -13.88 4.77 -18.28
CA ILE A 104 -13.71 3.50 -17.56
C ILE A 104 -12.30 2.94 -17.79
N ALA A 105 -11.85 2.91 -19.05
CA ALA A 105 -10.50 2.44 -19.40
C ALA A 105 -9.41 3.30 -18.74
N LEU A 106 -9.54 4.62 -18.76
CA LEU A 106 -8.60 5.54 -18.15
C LEU A 106 -8.51 5.34 -16.63
N LEU A 107 -9.65 5.26 -15.95
CA LEU A 107 -9.71 5.01 -14.50
C LEU A 107 -9.08 3.68 -14.13
N PHE A 108 -9.32 2.64 -14.93
CA PHE A 108 -8.74 1.31 -14.71
C PHE A 108 -7.21 1.33 -14.87
N VAL A 109 -6.70 1.95 -15.94
CA VAL A 109 -5.25 2.10 -16.14
C VAL A 109 -4.61 2.90 -15.01
N ALA A 110 -5.24 4.00 -14.58
CA ALA A 110 -4.76 4.80 -13.45
C ALA A 110 -4.72 3.97 -12.15
N ALA A 111 -5.74 3.14 -11.89
CA ALA A 111 -5.74 2.24 -10.75
C ALA A 111 -4.59 1.23 -10.81
N MET A 112 -4.32 0.67 -12.00
CA MET A 112 -3.21 -0.28 -12.22
C MET A 112 -1.84 0.38 -12.00
N VAL A 113 -1.66 1.60 -12.44
CA VAL A 113 -0.43 2.37 -12.20
C VAL A 113 -0.24 2.62 -10.70
N CYS A 114 -1.29 3.03 -9.99
CA CYS A 114 -1.25 3.24 -8.54
C CYS A 114 -0.88 1.97 -7.77
N ILE A 115 -1.52 0.82 -8.08
CA ILE A 115 -1.21 -0.43 -7.37
C ILE A 115 0.19 -0.94 -7.69
N THR A 116 0.65 -0.77 -8.92
CA THR A 116 2.02 -1.11 -9.31
C THR A 116 3.05 -0.27 -8.53
N GLY A 117 2.82 1.03 -8.43
CA GLY A 117 3.65 1.92 -7.61
C GLY A 117 3.64 1.55 -6.14
N ALA A 118 2.49 1.14 -5.58
CA ALA A 118 2.37 0.66 -4.22
C ALA A 118 3.22 -0.60 -3.98
N TYR A 119 3.18 -1.57 -4.90
CA TYR A 119 4.01 -2.78 -4.80
C TYR A 119 5.50 -2.48 -4.93
N ILE A 120 5.91 -1.56 -5.81
CA ILE A 120 7.31 -1.14 -5.94
C ILE A 120 7.80 -0.52 -4.62
N ALA A 121 7.04 0.41 -4.04
CA ALA A 121 7.38 1.04 -2.77
C ALA A 121 7.47 0.00 -1.63
N PHE A 122 6.54 -0.95 -1.60
CA PHE A 122 6.54 -2.07 -0.65
C PHE A 122 7.76 -2.98 -0.82
N LEU A 123 8.13 -3.34 -2.05
CA LEU A 123 9.33 -4.15 -2.33
C LEU A 123 10.62 -3.45 -1.89
N ILE A 124 10.71 -2.14 -2.08
CA ILE A 124 11.86 -1.36 -1.61
C ILE A 124 11.95 -1.45 -0.08
N GLU A 125 10.83 -1.28 0.63
CA GLU A 125 10.78 -1.41 2.10
C GLU A 125 11.21 -2.80 2.56
N VAL A 126 10.68 -3.86 1.95
CA VAL A 126 11.03 -5.25 2.29
C VAL A 126 12.53 -5.51 2.10
N ARG A 127 13.12 -5.02 1.00
CA ARG A 127 14.56 -5.14 0.77
C ARG A 127 15.39 -4.39 1.83
N MET A 128 14.95 -3.21 2.22
CA MET A 128 15.60 -2.46 3.31
C MET A 128 15.49 -3.19 4.65
N ALA A 129 14.34 -3.82 4.92
CA ALA A 129 14.12 -4.60 6.13
C ALA A 129 15.05 -5.81 6.22
N THR A 130 15.25 -6.54 5.10
CA THR A 130 16.07 -7.75 5.04
C THR A 130 17.57 -7.46 5.07
N ARG A 131 18.02 -6.35 4.48
CA ARG A 131 19.45 -5.96 4.51
C ARG A 131 19.96 -5.63 5.91
N ASN A 132 19.10 -5.20 6.82
CA ASN A 132 19.45 -4.89 8.21
C ASN A 132 19.36 -6.09 9.16
N LEU A 133 18.84 -7.23 8.71
CA LEU A 133 18.88 -8.49 9.44
C LEU A 133 20.27 -9.15 9.29
N ARG A 134 21.29 -8.61 9.94
CA ARG A 134 22.50 -9.38 10.25
C ARG A 134 22.15 -10.38 11.34
N ILE A 135 21.74 -11.57 10.93
CA ILE A 135 21.58 -12.74 11.80
C ILE A 135 23.00 -13.31 12.01
N GLY A 136 23.59 -13.04 13.15
CA GLY A 136 24.87 -13.64 13.55
C GLY A 136 25.37 -13.07 14.90
N PRO A 137 26.03 -13.89 15.73
CA PRO A 137 26.66 -13.40 16.94
C PRO A 137 27.74 -12.38 16.56
N ARG A 138 27.76 -11.23 17.23
CA ARG A 138 28.86 -10.27 17.11
C ARG A 138 30.11 -10.93 17.68
N PRO A 139 31.27 -10.87 16.97
CA PRO A 139 32.54 -11.21 17.59
C PRO A 139 32.91 -10.22 18.68
#